data_52630b2b416212149de73c4b760721df
#
_entry.id   52630b2b416212149de73c4b760721df
#
_cell.length_a   1.000
_cell.length_b   1.000
_cell.length_c   1.000
_cell.angle_alpha   90.00
_cell.angle_beta   90.00
_cell.angle_gamma   90.00
#
_symmetry.space_group_name_H-M   'P 1'
#
loop_
_entity.id
_entity.type
_entity.pdbx_description
1 polymer ?
#
loop_
_entity_poly.entity_id
_entity_poly.type
_entity_poly.pdbx_seq_one_letter_code
_entity_poly.pdbx_strand_id
1 'polypeptide(L)'
;LVVIFPWWRLHQIKSEFNMMEQRIQTAASEIDNFMEQRVVILTNVSKLVEKSIAVDKDILVDIAKYRSGNFSEESRSQVDSELNKATRALSIVLEDYPDLQSQDTIRDAMQQNSYLQREITAARTLYNDAVNTWNREIFEFPFKKIVAAKEGRTTRIPFIAEKEIKNKARGVFF
;
A
#
# COMPACT_ATOMS: atom_id res chain seq x y z
N LEU A 1 -22.14 -32.03 27.31
CA LEU A 1 -22.52 -30.63 27.04
C LEU A 1 -21.42 -29.65 27.48
N VAL A 2 -20.86 -29.78 28.67
CA VAL A 2 -19.85 -28.85 29.24
C VAL A 2 -18.53 -28.81 28.43
N VAL A 3 -18.12 -29.92 27.83
CA VAL A 3 -16.87 -30.04 27.05
C VAL A 3 -17.06 -29.65 25.58
N ILE A 4 -18.27 -29.80 25.02
CA ILE A 4 -18.56 -29.50 23.63
C ILE A 4 -18.61 -27.97 23.38
N PHE A 5 -19.11 -27.22 24.35
CA PHE A 5 -19.25 -25.76 24.23
C PHE A 5 -17.89 -25.02 24.07
N PRO A 6 -16.85 -25.28 24.89
CA PRO A 6 -15.55 -24.64 24.68
C PRO A 6 -14.90 -25.06 23.37
N TRP A 7 -15.04 -26.31 22.94
CA TRP A 7 -14.49 -26.77 21.67
C TRP A 7 -15.15 -26.11 20.46
N TRP A 8 -16.47 -25.99 20.45
CA TRP A 8 -17.22 -25.27 19.42
C TRP A 8 -16.84 -23.78 19.38
N ARG A 9 -16.68 -23.15 20.54
CA ARG A 9 -16.28 -21.74 20.65
C ARG A 9 -14.85 -21.51 20.08
N LEU A 10 -13.93 -22.42 20.34
CA LEU A 10 -12.58 -22.34 19.76
C LEU A 10 -12.59 -22.47 18.24
N HIS A 11 -13.46 -23.32 17.70
CA HIS A 11 -13.60 -23.46 16.26
C HIS A 11 -14.21 -22.19 15.60
N GLN A 12 -15.18 -21.55 16.24
CA GLN A 12 -15.73 -20.26 15.77
C GLN A 12 -14.64 -19.18 15.73
N ILE A 13 -13.84 -19.04 16.78
CA ILE A 13 -12.77 -18.04 16.86
C ILE A 13 -11.74 -18.26 15.75
N LYS A 14 -11.40 -19.51 15.46
CA LYS A 14 -10.53 -19.83 14.32
C LYS A 14 -11.12 -19.34 12.99
N SER A 15 -12.40 -19.55 12.76
CA SER A 15 -13.11 -19.07 11.59
C SER A 15 -13.14 -17.53 11.52
N GLU A 16 -13.37 -16.86 12.66
CA GLU A 16 -13.32 -15.39 12.76
C GLU A 16 -11.94 -14.84 12.36
N PHE A 17 -10.86 -15.45 12.86
CA PHE A 17 -9.49 -15.08 12.49
C PHE A 17 -9.20 -15.31 11.00
N ASN A 18 -9.63 -16.41 10.43
CA ASN A 18 -9.47 -16.69 9.01
C ASN A 18 -10.19 -15.63 8.15
N MET A 19 -11.40 -15.23 8.53
CA MET A 19 -12.14 -14.17 7.83
C MET A 19 -11.44 -12.81 7.93
N MET A 20 -10.89 -12.46 9.10
CA MET A 20 -10.12 -11.22 9.27
C MET A 20 -8.84 -11.24 8.43
N GLU A 21 -8.14 -12.36 8.40
CA GLU A 21 -6.94 -12.52 7.57
C GLU A 21 -7.25 -12.38 6.08
N GLN A 22 -8.33 -12.96 5.61
CA GLN A 22 -8.81 -12.79 4.22
C GLN A 22 -9.13 -11.33 3.90
N ARG A 23 -9.76 -10.59 4.82
CA ARG A 23 -10.04 -9.15 4.63
C ARG A 23 -8.76 -8.34 4.51
N ILE A 24 -7.77 -8.59 5.36
CA ILE A 24 -6.46 -7.95 5.28
C ILE A 24 -5.80 -8.26 3.94
N GLN A 25 -5.79 -9.52 3.52
CA GLN A 25 -5.17 -9.96 2.28
C GLN A 25 -5.88 -9.37 1.04
N THR A 26 -7.21 -9.30 1.04
CA THR A 26 -7.98 -8.68 -0.04
C THR A 26 -7.65 -7.20 -0.17
N ALA A 27 -7.68 -6.44 0.93
CA ALA A 27 -7.35 -5.03 0.93
C ALA A 27 -5.88 -4.78 0.53
N ALA A 28 -4.95 -5.64 0.96
CA ALA A 28 -3.56 -5.60 0.56
C ALA A 28 -3.38 -5.80 -0.95
N SER A 29 -4.04 -6.82 -1.51
CA SER A 29 -3.97 -7.13 -2.95
C SER A 29 -4.55 -6.01 -3.80
N GLU A 30 -5.58 -5.33 -3.32
CA GLU A 30 -6.19 -4.19 -4.01
C GLU A 30 -5.20 -2.99 -4.06
N ILE A 31 -4.55 -2.69 -2.94
CA ILE A 31 -3.48 -1.67 -2.89
C ILE A 31 -2.34 -2.03 -3.84
N ASP A 32 -1.86 -3.27 -3.80
CA ASP A 32 -0.76 -3.74 -4.62
C ASP A 32 -1.08 -3.62 -6.12
N ASN A 33 -2.31 -3.97 -6.52
CA ASN A 33 -2.78 -3.82 -7.89
C ASN A 33 -2.80 -2.34 -8.34
N PHE A 34 -3.28 -1.43 -7.51
CA PHE A 34 -3.27 0.01 -7.84
C PHE A 34 -1.85 0.58 -7.91
N MET A 35 -0.95 0.16 -7.02
CA MET A 35 0.46 0.57 -7.07
C MET A 35 1.15 0.05 -8.33
N GLU A 36 0.92 -1.20 -8.72
CA GLU A 36 1.46 -1.78 -9.94
C GLU A 36 1.00 -1.01 -11.19
N GLN A 37 -0.28 -0.68 -11.28
CA GLN A 37 -0.81 0.16 -12.35
C GLN A 37 -0.14 1.53 -12.38
N ARG A 38 0.10 2.17 -11.23
CA ARG A 38 0.84 3.44 -11.15
C ARG A 38 2.27 3.31 -11.66
N VAL A 39 2.96 2.23 -11.30
CA VAL A 39 4.32 1.95 -11.81
C VAL A 39 4.34 1.90 -13.34
N VAL A 40 3.39 1.21 -13.95
CA VAL A 40 3.28 1.13 -15.41
C VAL A 40 3.03 2.50 -16.04
N ILE A 41 2.07 3.27 -15.50
CA ILE A 41 1.73 4.60 -16.01
C ILE A 41 2.92 5.54 -15.92
N LEU A 42 3.54 5.68 -14.76
CA LEU A 42 4.66 6.56 -14.53
C LEU A 42 5.88 6.17 -15.39
N THR A 43 6.14 4.88 -15.55
CA THR A 43 7.20 4.38 -16.45
C THR A 43 6.92 4.75 -17.92
N ASN A 44 5.67 4.69 -18.36
CA ASN A 44 5.33 5.05 -19.74
C ASN A 44 5.42 6.55 -19.97
N VAL A 45 4.90 7.38 -19.05
CA VAL A 45 5.04 8.84 -19.11
C VAL A 45 6.50 9.25 -19.12
N SER A 46 7.32 8.67 -18.25
CA SER A 46 8.75 8.96 -18.18
C SER A 46 9.47 8.70 -19.51
N LYS A 47 9.18 7.57 -20.17
CA LYS A 47 9.76 7.24 -21.49
C LYS A 47 9.32 8.23 -22.58
N LEU A 48 8.09 8.73 -22.53
CA LEU A 48 7.62 9.73 -23.48
C LEU A 48 8.34 11.07 -23.25
N VAL A 49 8.52 11.46 -22.00
CA VAL A 49 9.26 12.67 -21.60
C VAL A 49 10.73 12.56 -22.00
N GLU A 50 11.40 11.44 -21.71
CA GLU A 50 12.80 11.20 -22.12
C GLU A 50 13.03 11.31 -23.64
N LYS A 51 12.10 10.83 -24.45
CA LYS A 51 12.19 10.93 -25.92
C LYS A 51 12.10 12.36 -26.42
N SER A 52 11.43 13.22 -25.68
CA SER A 52 11.13 14.59 -26.08
C SER A 52 12.15 15.59 -25.51
N ILE A 53 12.76 15.26 -24.39
CA ILE A 53 13.69 16.13 -23.65
C ILE A 53 14.82 15.26 -23.08
N ALA A 54 16.07 15.80 -23.10
CA ALA A 54 17.20 15.17 -22.41
C ALA A 54 17.07 15.39 -20.89
N VAL A 55 16.25 14.57 -20.20
CA VAL A 55 16.03 14.64 -18.75
C VAL A 55 16.97 13.69 -18.02
N ASP A 56 17.36 14.09 -16.83
CA ASP A 56 18.23 13.31 -15.94
C ASP A 56 17.59 11.94 -15.60
N LYS A 57 18.31 10.86 -15.88
CA LYS A 57 17.80 9.48 -15.86
C LYS A 57 17.53 8.92 -14.46
N ASP A 58 18.04 9.56 -13.41
CA ASP A 58 18.07 8.96 -12.06
C ASP A 58 16.68 8.79 -11.43
N ILE A 59 15.72 9.68 -11.74
CA ILE A 59 14.36 9.62 -11.19
C ILE A 59 13.56 8.45 -11.79
N LEU A 60 13.91 8.01 -12.98
CA LEU A 60 13.13 7.08 -13.81
C LEU A 60 13.55 5.62 -13.63
N VAL A 61 14.81 5.40 -13.29
CA VAL A 61 15.38 4.07 -13.06
C VAL A 61 14.80 3.43 -11.80
N ASP A 62 14.52 4.24 -10.77
CA ASP A 62 14.05 3.74 -9.48
C ASP A 62 12.61 3.18 -9.50
N ILE A 63 11.74 3.67 -10.39
CA ILE A 63 10.36 3.18 -10.49
C ILE A 63 10.31 1.80 -11.16
N ALA A 64 11.17 1.56 -12.14
CA ALA A 64 11.18 0.31 -12.91
C ALA A 64 11.47 -0.93 -12.07
N LYS A 65 12.18 -0.79 -10.96
CA LYS A 65 12.45 -1.89 -9.99
C LYS A 65 11.19 -2.42 -9.31
N TYR A 66 10.13 -1.61 -9.22
CA TYR A 66 8.86 -1.99 -8.59
C TYR A 66 7.88 -2.67 -9.55
N ARG A 67 8.27 -2.91 -10.79
CA ARG A 67 7.43 -3.52 -11.84
C ARG A 67 7.07 -4.99 -11.56
N SER A 68 7.75 -5.64 -10.63
CA SER A 68 7.50 -7.04 -10.28
C SER A 68 6.23 -7.28 -9.45
N GLY A 69 5.58 -6.22 -8.94
CA GLY A 69 4.31 -6.30 -8.23
C GLY A 69 4.31 -7.03 -6.88
N ASN A 70 5.47 -7.52 -6.43
CA ASN A 70 5.60 -8.25 -5.16
C ASN A 70 5.94 -7.27 -4.03
N PHE A 71 4.90 -6.68 -3.40
CA PHE A 71 5.07 -5.76 -2.28
C PHE A 71 4.83 -6.49 -0.95
N SER A 72 5.82 -6.48 -0.06
CA SER A 72 5.66 -6.96 1.31
C SER A 72 4.94 -5.92 2.18
N GLU A 73 4.43 -6.34 3.34
CA GLU A 73 3.80 -5.42 4.31
C GLU A 73 4.74 -4.26 4.67
N GLU A 74 6.04 -4.54 4.81
CA GLU A 74 7.06 -3.55 5.16
C GLU A 74 7.36 -2.59 4.01
N SER A 75 7.34 -3.06 2.76
CA SER A 75 7.75 -2.28 1.60
C SER A 75 6.63 -1.41 1.01
N ARG A 76 5.34 -1.73 1.22
CA ARG A 76 4.21 -1.00 0.64
C ARG A 76 4.26 0.51 0.89
N SER A 77 4.51 0.91 2.13
CA SER A 77 4.58 2.32 2.50
C SER A 77 5.73 3.05 1.82
N GLN A 78 6.87 2.38 1.65
CA GLN A 78 8.02 2.93 0.95
C GLN A 78 7.76 3.06 -0.55
N VAL A 79 7.19 2.04 -1.18
CA VAL A 79 6.86 2.06 -2.61
C VAL A 79 5.87 3.18 -2.93
N ASP A 80 4.80 3.34 -2.15
CA ASP A 80 3.86 4.45 -2.33
C ASP A 80 4.55 5.82 -2.20
N SER A 81 5.46 5.98 -1.24
CA SER A 81 6.26 7.20 -1.09
C SER A 81 7.12 7.49 -2.32
N GLU A 82 7.79 6.47 -2.87
CA GLU A 82 8.61 6.62 -4.07
C GLU A 82 7.77 6.95 -5.32
N LEU A 83 6.60 6.31 -5.50
CA LEU A 83 5.66 6.64 -6.56
C LEU A 83 5.14 8.08 -6.45
N ASN A 84 4.92 8.57 -5.25
CA ASN A 84 4.50 9.96 -5.02
C ASN A 84 5.63 10.96 -5.32
N LYS A 85 6.89 10.64 -5.01
CA LYS A 85 8.06 11.46 -5.38
C LYS A 85 8.21 11.53 -6.89
N ALA A 86 8.12 10.37 -7.56
CA ALA A 86 8.20 10.30 -9.02
C ALA A 86 7.08 11.08 -9.71
N THR A 87 5.85 10.99 -9.20
CA THR A 87 4.71 11.78 -9.70
C THR A 87 5.00 13.28 -9.60
N ARG A 88 5.52 13.76 -8.47
CA ARG A 88 5.88 15.18 -8.28
C ARG A 88 6.98 15.62 -9.23
N ALA A 89 8.03 14.80 -9.38
CA ALA A 89 9.15 15.10 -10.28
C ALA A 89 8.69 15.22 -11.74
N LEU A 90 7.85 14.28 -12.20
CA LEU A 90 7.26 14.34 -13.54
C LEU A 90 6.34 15.55 -13.71
N SER A 91 5.54 15.91 -12.70
CA SER A 91 4.68 17.10 -12.74
C SER A 91 5.50 18.38 -12.91
N ILE A 92 6.62 18.54 -12.17
CA ILE A 92 7.52 19.69 -12.29
C ILE A 92 8.08 19.79 -13.71
N VAL A 93 8.58 18.67 -14.25
CA VAL A 93 9.10 18.64 -15.63
C VAL A 93 8.02 19.01 -16.64
N LEU A 94 6.80 18.52 -16.48
CA LEU A 94 5.70 18.84 -17.39
C LEU A 94 5.26 20.31 -17.30
N GLU A 95 5.37 20.94 -16.13
CA GLU A 95 5.12 22.38 -15.95
C GLU A 95 6.11 23.24 -16.73
N ASP A 96 7.38 22.80 -16.82
CA ASP A 96 8.42 23.50 -17.59
C ASP A 96 8.27 23.31 -19.11
N TYR A 97 7.50 22.31 -19.55
CA TYR A 97 7.28 21.97 -20.97
C TYR A 97 5.79 21.86 -21.33
N PRO A 98 5.09 22.99 -21.51
CA PRO A 98 3.64 23.04 -21.76
C PRO A 98 3.19 22.23 -22.99
N ASP A 99 4.04 22.15 -24.02
CA ASP A 99 3.76 21.38 -25.24
C ASP A 99 3.66 19.87 -24.96
N LEU A 100 4.46 19.34 -24.03
CA LEU A 100 4.37 17.95 -23.59
C LEU A 100 3.15 17.74 -22.71
N GLN A 101 2.89 18.66 -21.80
CA GLN A 101 1.75 18.61 -20.91
C GLN A 101 0.43 18.62 -21.68
N SER A 102 0.37 19.30 -22.82
CA SER A 102 -0.82 19.41 -23.68
C SER A 102 -1.08 18.13 -24.50
N GLN A 103 -0.13 17.21 -24.60
CA GLN A 103 -0.35 15.94 -25.29
C GLN A 103 -1.39 15.09 -24.54
N ASP A 104 -2.45 14.72 -25.23
CA ASP A 104 -3.58 13.97 -24.65
C ASP A 104 -3.11 12.70 -23.91
N THR A 105 -2.18 11.96 -24.49
CA THR A 105 -1.64 10.73 -23.89
C THR A 105 -0.99 10.96 -22.53
N ILE A 106 -0.19 12.04 -22.39
CA ILE A 106 0.49 12.36 -21.13
C ILE A 106 -0.52 12.89 -20.12
N ARG A 107 -1.41 13.77 -20.54
CA ARG A 107 -2.47 14.34 -19.68
C ARG A 107 -3.37 13.24 -19.11
N ASP A 108 -3.86 12.35 -19.96
CA ASP A 108 -4.75 11.26 -19.56
C ASP A 108 -4.04 10.28 -18.63
N ALA A 109 -2.77 9.96 -18.91
CA ALA A 109 -1.95 9.11 -18.05
C ALA A 109 -1.75 9.74 -16.65
N MET A 110 -1.47 11.04 -16.56
CA MET A 110 -1.30 11.73 -15.28
C MET A 110 -2.62 11.86 -14.51
N GLN A 111 -3.76 12.03 -15.19
CA GLN A 111 -5.09 11.99 -14.59
C GLN A 111 -5.40 10.59 -14.02
N GLN A 112 -5.11 9.55 -14.78
CA GLN A 112 -5.27 8.16 -14.33
C GLN A 112 -4.37 7.85 -13.12
N ASN A 113 -3.10 8.31 -13.12
CA ASN A 113 -2.23 8.17 -11.95
C ASN A 113 -2.81 8.88 -10.71
N SER A 114 -3.38 10.08 -10.88
CA SER A 114 -4.01 10.82 -9.78
C SER A 114 -5.28 10.13 -9.26
N TYR A 115 -6.05 9.48 -10.13
CA TYR A 115 -7.18 8.67 -9.75
C TYR A 115 -6.73 7.47 -8.91
N LEU A 116 -5.76 6.68 -9.40
CA LEU A 116 -5.22 5.52 -8.68
C LEU A 116 -4.62 5.90 -7.32
N GLN A 117 -4.01 7.07 -7.20
CA GLN A 117 -3.51 7.55 -5.90
C GLN A 117 -4.64 7.78 -4.88
N ARG A 118 -5.80 8.26 -5.32
CA ARG A 118 -6.99 8.38 -4.45
C ARG A 118 -7.54 7.02 -4.05
N GLU A 119 -7.59 6.07 -4.99
CA GLU A 119 -8.01 4.69 -4.70
C GLU A 119 -7.09 4.01 -3.70
N ILE A 120 -5.77 4.16 -3.83
CA ILE A 120 -4.79 3.68 -2.83
C ILE A 120 -5.07 4.30 -1.46
N THR A 121 -5.39 5.58 -1.40
CA THR A 121 -5.68 6.26 -0.13
C THR A 121 -6.94 5.70 0.53
N ALA A 122 -7.99 5.39 -0.24
CA ALA A 122 -9.21 4.78 0.25
C ALA A 122 -8.95 3.33 0.71
N ALA A 123 -8.31 2.51 -0.13
CA ALA A 123 -7.98 1.13 0.18
C ALA A 123 -7.04 1.00 1.40
N ARG A 124 -6.11 1.95 1.59
CA ARG A 124 -5.27 2.04 2.79
C ARG A 124 -6.07 2.18 4.07
N THR A 125 -7.13 2.97 4.06
CA THR A 125 -8.00 3.13 5.23
C THR A 125 -8.64 1.78 5.60
N LEU A 126 -9.19 1.08 4.62
CA LEU A 126 -9.79 -0.25 4.83
C LEU A 126 -8.76 -1.28 5.33
N TYR A 127 -7.56 -1.28 4.74
CA TYR A 127 -6.46 -2.13 5.17
C TYR A 127 -6.07 -1.86 6.63
N ASN A 128 -5.88 -0.59 6.98
CA ASN A 128 -5.48 -0.21 8.34
C ASN A 128 -6.57 -0.54 9.37
N ASP A 129 -7.84 -0.37 9.05
CA ASP A 129 -8.95 -0.75 9.92
C ASP A 129 -8.97 -2.26 10.16
N ALA A 130 -8.74 -3.05 9.11
CA ALA A 130 -8.65 -4.50 9.22
C ALA A 130 -7.44 -4.93 10.06
N VAL A 131 -6.27 -4.32 9.84
CA VAL A 131 -5.04 -4.57 10.62
C VAL A 131 -5.21 -4.16 12.09
N ASN A 132 -5.81 -3.01 12.37
CA ASN A 132 -6.06 -2.54 13.74
C ASN A 132 -7.02 -3.50 14.47
N THR A 133 -8.07 -3.96 13.78
CA THR A 133 -9.00 -4.95 14.33
C THR A 133 -8.26 -6.25 14.63
N TRP A 134 -7.49 -6.77 13.67
CA TRP A 134 -6.66 -7.96 13.87
C TRP A 134 -5.73 -7.83 15.07
N ASN A 135 -4.95 -6.76 15.12
CA ASN A 135 -3.97 -6.53 16.18
C ASN A 135 -4.60 -6.41 17.57
N ARG A 136 -5.83 -5.95 17.67
CA ARG A 136 -6.60 -5.94 18.91
C ARG A 136 -7.10 -7.34 19.28
N GLU A 137 -7.72 -8.02 18.32
CA GLU A 137 -8.42 -9.29 18.54
C GLU A 137 -7.47 -10.43 18.96
N ILE A 138 -6.22 -10.48 18.45
CA ILE A 138 -5.24 -11.51 18.83
C ILE A 138 -4.85 -11.44 20.31
N PHE A 139 -5.06 -10.32 20.99
CA PHE A 139 -4.78 -10.16 22.43
C PHE A 139 -6.01 -10.27 23.31
N GLU A 140 -7.21 -10.44 22.74
CA GLU A 140 -8.45 -10.51 23.52
C GLU A 140 -8.51 -11.82 24.33
N PHE A 141 -8.52 -11.65 25.67
CA PHE A 141 -8.53 -12.74 26.62
C PHE A 141 -9.98 -13.24 26.89
N PRO A 142 -10.19 -14.54 27.21
CA PRO A 142 -9.18 -15.59 27.27
C PRO A 142 -9.02 -16.37 25.95
N PHE A 143 -10.12 -16.56 25.21
CA PHE A 143 -10.18 -17.57 24.15
C PHE A 143 -9.41 -17.15 22.89
N LYS A 144 -9.54 -15.90 22.44
CA LYS A 144 -8.87 -15.42 21.22
C LYS A 144 -7.36 -15.40 21.39
N LYS A 145 -6.86 -14.95 22.53
CA LYS A 145 -5.42 -15.00 22.84
C LYS A 145 -4.86 -16.41 22.82
N ILE A 146 -5.61 -17.39 23.36
CA ILE A 146 -5.18 -18.80 23.37
C ILE A 146 -5.14 -19.36 21.95
N VAL A 147 -6.17 -19.11 21.13
CA VAL A 147 -6.21 -19.57 19.72
C VAL A 147 -5.10 -18.91 18.91
N ALA A 148 -4.89 -17.58 19.05
CA ALA A 148 -3.85 -16.85 18.36
C ALA A 148 -2.45 -17.40 18.70
N ALA A 149 -2.17 -17.64 19.97
CA ALA A 149 -0.90 -18.23 20.41
C ALA A 149 -0.71 -19.67 19.89
N LYS A 150 -1.74 -20.49 19.92
CA LYS A 150 -1.69 -21.87 19.41
C LYS A 150 -1.42 -21.92 17.90
N GLU A 151 -1.95 -20.99 17.13
CA GLU A 151 -1.80 -20.93 15.67
C GLU A 151 -0.62 -20.04 15.22
N GLY A 152 0.18 -19.52 16.15
CA GLY A 152 1.34 -18.67 15.83
C GLY A 152 0.96 -17.35 15.17
N ARG A 153 -0.24 -16.82 15.45
CA ARG A 153 -0.72 -15.56 14.84
C ARG A 153 -0.05 -14.38 15.52
N THR A 154 0.55 -13.52 14.72
CA THR A 154 1.29 -12.33 15.16
C THR A 154 0.62 -11.04 14.72
N THR A 155 1.07 -9.91 15.23
CA THR A 155 0.65 -8.57 14.80
C THR A 155 1.01 -8.33 13.34
N ARG A 156 0.16 -7.57 12.65
CA ARG A 156 0.37 -7.09 11.27
C ARG A 156 0.80 -5.64 11.25
N ILE A 157 1.52 -5.25 10.21
CA ILE A 157 2.06 -3.90 10.05
C ILE A 157 1.05 -3.03 9.29
N PRO A 158 0.61 -1.88 9.87
CA PRO A 158 -0.28 -0.97 9.17
C PRO A 158 0.45 -0.24 8.04
N PHE A 159 -0.30 0.15 7.01
CA PHE A 159 0.19 0.98 5.91
C PHE A 159 0.30 2.44 6.37
N ILE A 160 1.52 2.97 6.46
CA ILE A 160 1.81 4.29 7.05
C ILE A 160 1.94 5.34 5.93
N ALA A 161 1.27 6.50 6.08
CA ALA A 161 1.43 7.61 5.15
C ALA A 161 2.82 8.29 5.30
N GLU A 162 3.32 8.88 4.21
CA GLU A 162 4.64 9.55 4.20
C GLU A 162 4.81 10.59 5.33
N LYS A 163 3.76 11.35 5.64
CA LYS A 163 3.77 12.33 6.76
C LYS A 163 3.95 11.67 8.12
N GLU A 164 3.36 10.51 8.33
CA GLU A 164 3.48 9.76 9.60
C GLU A 164 4.84 9.11 9.74
N ILE A 165 5.44 8.64 8.63
CA ILE A 165 6.83 8.13 8.62
C ILE A 165 7.79 9.23 9.06
N LYS A 166 7.65 10.45 8.50
CA LYS A 166 8.48 11.61 8.88
C LYS A 166 8.26 12.02 10.34
N ASN A 167 7.03 11.98 10.82
CA ASN A 167 6.73 12.34 12.22
C ASN A 167 7.27 11.28 13.20
N LYS A 168 7.16 10.00 12.88
CA LYS A 168 7.78 8.93 13.69
C LYS A 168 9.31 9.04 13.71
N ALA A 169 9.94 9.31 12.57
CA ALA A 169 11.39 9.52 12.49
C ALA A 169 11.85 10.74 13.31
N ARG A 170 11.01 11.79 13.42
CA ARG A 170 11.31 12.98 14.26
C ARG A 170 11.04 12.74 15.75
N GLY A 171 10.10 11.85 16.11
CA GLY A 171 9.72 11.55 17.50
C GLY A 171 10.66 10.57 18.21
N VAL A 172 11.63 9.98 17.54
CA VAL A 172 12.59 9.02 18.12
C VAL A 172 13.81 9.71 18.78
N PHE A 173 13.88 11.04 18.77
CA PHE A 173 15.03 11.80 19.30
C PHE A 173 14.72 12.61 20.56
N PHE A 174 13.64 12.28 21.31
CA PHE A 174 13.41 12.87 22.65
C PHE A 174 12.83 11.82 23.60
#